data_1d962266f58adf2413f5c976cec51c18
#
_entry.id   1d962266f58adf2413f5c976cec51c18
#
_cell.length_a   1.000
_cell.length_b   1.000
_cell.length_c   1.000
_cell.angle_alpha   90.00
_cell.angle_beta   90.00
_cell.angle_gamma   90.00
#
_symmetry.space_group_name_H-M   'P 1'
#
loop_
_entity.id
_entity.type
_entity.pdbx_description
1 polymer ?
#
loop_
_entity_poly.entity_id
_entity_poly.type
_entity_poly.pdbx_seq_one_letter_code
_entity_poly.pdbx_strand_id
1 'polypeptide(L)'
;MDIVGIDISKATFDAALLLGKRVRHAAFSNSEAGFEQLLIWLAKHRPDPAIPLYACMEATGNWGLELADFLHAQGVRVSIVNPARIKAYGDSELARNKTDKLDAALIARFCRAQVPPAWVPAAKHLRELRELVRRCDALKSARVQELNRQKAGFASPAVARSIAAHIDWLDDQIETVMDEVRHLVAADPELSRNLALVRSITGFGEVSATILLAELPNIADFTPKALAAFVGLSPGEHSSGTSVRRPGRISRVGTERLRSTLYMCALSAKRKYLLNPVGARIGLRVSCGQPDRH
;
A
#
# COMPACT_ATOMS: atom_id res chain seq x y z
N MET A 1 -29.16 0.53 -2.31
CA MET A 1 -27.89 -0.18 -2.06
C MET A 1 -27.73 -0.32 -0.56
N ASP A 2 -27.62 -1.56 -0.09
CA ASP A 2 -27.33 -1.84 1.32
C ASP A 2 -25.84 -1.69 1.56
N ILE A 3 -25.45 -1.18 2.73
CA ILE A 3 -24.04 -0.91 3.03
C ILE A 3 -23.68 -1.57 4.34
N VAL A 4 -22.57 -2.31 4.34
CA VAL A 4 -21.94 -2.82 5.56
C VAL A 4 -20.57 -2.17 5.73
N GLY A 5 -20.35 -1.50 6.84
CA GLY A 5 -19.05 -1.03 7.31
C GLY A 5 -18.43 -2.08 8.20
N ILE A 6 -17.14 -2.34 8.03
CA ILE A 6 -16.44 -3.41 8.74
C ILE A 6 -15.17 -2.82 9.35
N ASP A 7 -15.04 -2.93 10.66
CA ASP A 7 -13.83 -2.63 11.41
C ASP A 7 -13.15 -3.94 11.79
N ILE A 8 -11.85 -4.08 11.42
CA ILE A 8 -11.17 -5.37 11.48
C ILE A 8 -9.99 -5.31 12.43
N SER A 9 -9.94 -6.30 13.31
CA SER A 9 -8.81 -6.61 14.17
C SER A 9 -8.19 -7.98 13.81
N LYS A 10 -7.12 -8.35 14.48
CA LYS A 10 -6.43 -9.62 14.25
C LYS A 10 -7.35 -10.85 14.46
N ALA A 11 -8.14 -10.84 15.52
CA ALA A 11 -8.93 -12.02 15.94
C ALA A 11 -10.41 -11.91 15.58
N THR A 12 -10.94 -10.70 15.47
CA THR A 12 -12.38 -10.43 15.28
C THR A 12 -12.58 -9.25 14.35
N PHE A 13 -13.79 -9.11 13.85
CA PHE A 13 -14.23 -7.89 13.18
C PHE A 13 -15.64 -7.52 13.59
N ASP A 14 -15.90 -6.21 13.62
CA ASP A 14 -17.22 -5.64 13.87
C ASP A 14 -17.85 -5.21 12.56
N ALA A 15 -19.12 -5.58 12.35
CA ALA A 15 -19.88 -5.24 11.17
C ALA A 15 -21.08 -4.36 11.53
N ALA A 16 -21.28 -3.28 10.78
CA ALA A 16 -22.41 -2.37 10.91
C ALA A 16 -23.18 -2.30 9.59
N LEU A 17 -24.36 -2.94 9.54
CA LEU A 17 -25.25 -2.91 8.39
C LEU A 17 -26.16 -1.68 8.46
N LEU A 18 -26.07 -0.84 7.44
CA LEU A 18 -26.81 0.42 7.34
C LEU A 18 -28.06 0.24 6.46
N LEU A 19 -29.23 0.29 7.08
CA LEU A 19 -30.54 0.16 6.45
C LEU A 19 -31.31 1.49 6.59
N GLY A 20 -31.19 2.36 5.60
CA GLY A 20 -31.74 3.71 5.69
C GLY A 20 -31.13 4.51 6.86
N LYS A 21 -31.96 4.80 7.89
CA LYS A 21 -31.51 5.46 9.14
C LYS A 21 -31.16 4.48 10.26
N ARG A 22 -31.46 3.20 10.10
CA ARG A 22 -31.21 2.17 11.14
C ARG A 22 -29.85 1.53 10.90
N VAL A 23 -29.13 1.25 11.98
CA VAL A 23 -27.85 0.53 11.96
C VAL A 23 -28.00 -0.73 12.81
N ARG A 24 -27.60 -1.87 12.26
CA ARG A 24 -27.51 -3.14 12.99
C ARG A 24 -26.05 -3.51 13.13
N HIS A 25 -25.68 -4.01 14.29
CA HIS A 25 -24.30 -4.38 14.62
C HIS A 25 -24.21 -5.86 14.96
N ALA A 26 -23.10 -6.46 14.58
CA ALA A 26 -22.68 -7.79 15.03
C ALA A 26 -21.14 -7.88 14.98
N ALA A 27 -20.57 -8.73 15.81
CA ALA A 27 -19.16 -9.05 15.82
C ALA A 27 -18.95 -10.51 15.44
N PHE A 28 -17.87 -10.80 14.73
CA PHE A 28 -17.55 -12.13 14.20
C PHE A 28 -16.06 -12.42 14.41
N SER A 29 -15.69 -13.71 14.39
CA SER A 29 -14.28 -14.10 14.35
C SER A 29 -13.67 -13.78 12.99
N ASN A 30 -12.43 -13.31 12.96
CA ASN A 30 -11.70 -13.08 11.72
C ASN A 30 -11.12 -14.42 11.20
N SER A 31 -12.02 -15.26 10.70
CA SER A 31 -11.79 -16.62 10.20
C SER A 31 -12.85 -16.97 9.17
N GLU A 32 -12.63 -18.00 8.37
CA GLU A 32 -13.57 -18.48 7.36
C GLU A 32 -14.98 -18.73 7.95
N ALA A 33 -15.06 -19.39 9.11
CA ALA A 33 -16.33 -19.60 9.82
C ALA A 33 -17.02 -18.29 10.20
N GLY A 34 -16.28 -17.25 10.59
CA GLY A 34 -16.85 -15.94 10.90
C GLY A 34 -17.30 -15.20 9.64
N PHE A 35 -16.63 -15.41 8.50
CA PHE A 35 -17.06 -14.84 7.22
C PHE A 35 -18.39 -15.44 6.74
N GLU A 36 -18.57 -16.75 6.89
CA GLU A 36 -19.84 -17.42 6.62
C GLU A 36 -20.95 -16.92 7.55
N GLN A 37 -20.67 -16.77 8.84
CA GLN A 37 -21.61 -16.22 9.82
C GLN A 37 -22.03 -14.77 9.46
N LEU A 38 -21.11 -13.97 8.95
CA LEU A 38 -21.43 -12.63 8.43
C LEU A 38 -22.43 -12.72 7.28
N LEU A 39 -22.26 -13.61 6.30
CA LEU A 39 -23.22 -13.76 5.20
C LEU A 39 -24.60 -14.20 5.70
N ILE A 40 -24.66 -15.16 6.60
CA ILE A 40 -25.92 -15.63 7.23
C ILE A 40 -26.60 -14.45 7.96
N TRP A 41 -25.84 -13.69 8.73
CA TRP A 41 -26.34 -12.52 9.44
C TRP A 41 -26.85 -11.43 8.49
N LEU A 42 -26.11 -11.15 7.40
CA LEU A 42 -26.53 -10.21 6.36
C LEU A 42 -27.81 -10.67 5.67
N ALA A 43 -27.91 -11.94 5.28
CA ALA A 43 -29.11 -12.51 4.67
C ALA A 43 -30.35 -12.39 5.60
N LYS A 44 -30.20 -12.63 6.89
CA LYS A 44 -31.27 -12.50 7.90
C LYS A 44 -31.76 -11.07 8.09
N HIS A 45 -30.89 -10.08 7.89
CA HIS A 45 -31.23 -8.71 8.28
C HIS A 45 -31.46 -7.76 7.10
N ARG A 46 -31.11 -8.15 5.89
CA ARG A 46 -31.40 -7.40 4.66
C ARG A 46 -32.85 -7.69 4.24
N PRO A 47 -33.65 -6.63 4.05
CA PRO A 47 -35.08 -6.81 3.71
C PRO A 47 -35.27 -7.37 2.30
N ASP A 48 -34.36 -7.06 1.36
CA ASP A 48 -34.43 -7.50 -0.03
C ASP A 48 -33.03 -7.93 -0.51
N PRO A 49 -32.81 -9.23 -0.77
CA PRO A 49 -31.55 -9.76 -1.29
C PRO A 49 -31.18 -9.23 -2.68
N ALA A 50 -32.16 -8.78 -3.48
CA ALA A 50 -31.93 -8.24 -4.82
C ALA A 50 -31.22 -6.86 -4.80
N ILE A 51 -31.31 -6.13 -3.66
CA ILE A 51 -30.59 -4.87 -3.50
C ILE A 51 -29.08 -5.16 -3.41
N PRO A 52 -28.22 -4.56 -4.25
CA PRO A 52 -26.78 -4.78 -4.18
C PRO A 52 -26.22 -4.44 -2.80
N LEU A 53 -25.33 -5.31 -2.29
CA LEU A 53 -24.59 -5.09 -1.06
C LEU A 53 -23.24 -4.44 -1.37
N TYR A 54 -22.88 -3.45 -0.57
CA TYR A 54 -21.59 -2.78 -0.64
C TYR A 54 -20.89 -2.87 0.72
N ALA A 55 -19.78 -3.58 0.76
CA ALA A 55 -18.91 -3.68 1.93
C ALA A 55 -17.80 -2.65 1.87
N CYS A 56 -17.56 -1.96 2.96
CA CYS A 56 -16.46 -1.01 3.11
C CYS A 56 -15.66 -1.34 4.37
N MET A 57 -14.36 -1.39 4.26
CA MET A 57 -13.47 -1.68 5.38
C MET A 57 -12.25 -0.76 5.37
N GLU A 58 -11.65 -0.59 6.54
CA GLU A 58 -10.41 0.16 6.69
C GLU A 58 -9.21 -0.70 6.29
N ALA A 59 -8.21 -0.09 5.69
CA ALA A 59 -6.94 -0.76 5.33
C ALA A 59 -6.08 -0.97 6.58
N THR A 60 -6.35 -2.02 7.35
CA THR A 60 -5.64 -2.41 8.58
C THR A 60 -4.54 -3.47 8.33
N GLY A 61 -3.68 -3.25 7.35
CA GLY A 61 -2.65 -4.21 6.94
C GLY A 61 -3.24 -5.44 6.25
N ASN A 62 -2.76 -6.64 6.60
CA ASN A 62 -3.17 -7.88 5.93
C ASN A 62 -4.45 -8.51 6.54
N TRP A 63 -4.89 -8.06 7.72
CA TRP A 63 -5.98 -8.70 8.46
C TRP A 63 -7.33 -8.68 7.74
N GLY A 64 -7.55 -7.71 6.86
CA GLY A 64 -8.80 -7.55 6.13
C GLY A 64 -8.80 -8.20 4.75
N LEU A 65 -7.67 -8.65 4.22
CA LEU A 65 -7.57 -9.10 2.84
C LEU A 65 -8.33 -10.41 2.60
N GLU A 66 -8.28 -11.34 3.54
CA GLU A 66 -9.00 -12.63 3.43
C GLU A 66 -10.51 -12.42 3.41
N LEU A 67 -11.03 -11.56 4.29
CA LEU A 67 -12.45 -11.19 4.29
C LEU A 67 -12.85 -10.44 3.01
N ALA A 68 -11.99 -9.54 2.51
CA ALA A 68 -12.23 -8.82 1.27
C ALA A 68 -12.28 -9.76 0.07
N ASP A 69 -11.33 -10.70 -0.05
CA ASP A 69 -11.30 -11.75 -1.08
C ASP A 69 -12.57 -12.61 -1.00
N PHE A 70 -12.94 -13.05 0.21
CA PHE A 70 -14.14 -13.85 0.44
C PHE A 70 -15.42 -13.13 -0.01
N LEU A 71 -15.61 -11.89 0.43
CA LEU A 71 -16.78 -11.10 0.04
C LEU A 71 -16.79 -10.80 -1.46
N HIS A 72 -15.66 -10.51 -2.06
CA HIS A 72 -15.54 -10.30 -3.50
C HIS A 72 -15.91 -11.56 -4.30
N ALA A 73 -15.48 -12.75 -3.85
CA ALA A 73 -15.84 -14.03 -4.46
C ALA A 73 -17.36 -14.33 -4.36
N GLN A 74 -18.05 -13.78 -3.37
CA GLN A 74 -19.50 -13.82 -3.23
C GLN A 74 -20.24 -12.75 -4.05
N GLY A 75 -19.54 -12.02 -4.93
CA GLY A 75 -20.11 -10.96 -5.76
C GLY A 75 -20.46 -9.67 -4.99
N VAL A 76 -20.02 -9.54 -3.75
CA VAL A 76 -20.20 -8.31 -2.97
C VAL A 76 -19.21 -7.25 -3.48
N ARG A 77 -19.72 -6.03 -3.73
CA ARG A 77 -18.86 -4.90 -3.99
C ARG A 77 -18.09 -4.53 -2.72
N VAL A 78 -16.78 -4.58 -2.76
CA VAL A 78 -15.90 -4.27 -1.61
C VAL A 78 -15.12 -3.00 -1.87
N SER A 79 -14.89 -2.18 -0.85
CA SER A 79 -13.89 -1.11 -0.86
C SER A 79 -13.00 -1.21 0.36
N ILE A 80 -11.69 -1.11 0.13
CA ILE A 80 -10.68 -0.97 1.19
C ILE A 80 -10.20 0.47 1.17
N VAL A 81 -10.39 1.17 2.28
CA VAL A 81 -10.20 2.63 2.37
C VAL A 81 -9.05 2.98 3.31
N ASN A 82 -8.27 3.98 2.93
CA ASN A 82 -7.20 4.49 3.78
C ASN A 82 -7.76 5.03 5.12
N PRO A 83 -7.22 4.60 6.28
CA PRO A 83 -7.61 5.07 7.61
C PRO A 83 -7.71 6.59 7.76
N ALA A 84 -6.79 7.31 7.14
CA ALA A 84 -6.79 8.78 7.19
C ALA A 84 -8.05 9.42 6.60
N ARG A 85 -8.67 8.78 5.58
CA ARG A 85 -9.91 9.27 4.98
C ARG A 85 -11.11 9.05 5.90
N ILE A 86 -11.17 7.88 6.55
CA ILE A 86 -12.24 7.55 7.51
C ILE A 86 -12.13 8.47 8.73
N LYS A 87 -10.90 8.68 9.24
CA LYS A 87 -10.64 9.61 10.34
C LYS A 87 -11.07 11.03 9.99
N ALA A 88 -10.64 11.56 8.84
CA ALA A 88 -11.01 12.92 8.42
C ALA A 88 -12.53 13.09 8.27
N TYR A 89 -13.23 12.05 7.81
CA TYR A 89 -14.69 12.04 7.74
C TYR A 89 -15.31 12.03 9.14
N GLY A 90 -14.79 11.22 10.07
CA GLY A 90 -15.23 11.21 11.46
C GLY A 90 -15.04 12.56 12.16
N ASP A 91 -13.90 13.20 11.93
CA ASP A 91 -13.61 14.55 12.45
C ASP A 91 -14.61 15.58 11.90
N SER A 92 -15.02 15.47 10.63
CA SER A 92 -16.03 16.35 10.02
C SER A 92 -17.44 16.14 10.57
N GLU A 93 -17.78 14.93 11.05
CA GLU A 93 -19.05 14.61 11.72
C GLU A 93 -19.03 14.93 13.23
N LEU A 94 -17.95 15.51 13.77
CA LEU A 94 -17.78 15.83 15.20
C LEU A 94 -17.96 14.60 16.10
N ALA A 95 -17.58 13.41 15.62
CA ALA A 95 -17.67 12.17 16.37
C ALA A 95 -16.71 12.19 17.57
N ARG A 96 -17.26 12.26 18.80
CA ARG A 96 -16.46 12.42 20.03
C ARG A 96 -16.09 11.10 20.71
N ASN A 97 -16.80 10.02 20.40
CA ASN A 97 -16.63 8.73 21.07
C ASN A 97 -16.02 7.71 20.10
N LYS A 98 -15.02 6.97 20.56
CA LYS A 98 -14.37 5.89 19.81
C LYS A 98 -14.68 4.54 20.46
N THR A 99 -15.37 3.67 19.73
CA THR A 99 -15.56 2.24 20.04
C THR A 99 -15.66 1.47 18.74
N ASP A 100 -15.25 0.21 18.69
CA ASP A 100 -15.25 -0.63 17.49
C ASP A 100 -16.62 -0.65 16.78
N LYS A 101 -17.72 -0.66 17.53
CA LYS A 101 -19.08 -0.55 16.98
C LYS A 101 -19.36 0.80 16.32
N LEU A 102 -18.85 1.88 16.89
CA LEU A 102 -19.00 3.22 16.32
C LEU A 102 -18.08 3.38 15.10
N ASP A 103 -16.92 2.74 15.12
CA ASP A 103 -15.96 2.77 14.01
C ASP A 103 -16.52 2.01 12.80
N ALA A 104 -17.10 0.82 12.96
CA ALA A 104 -17.79 0.11 11.88
C ALA A 104 -18.99 0.90 11.32
N ALA A 105 -19.78 1.57 12.19
CA ALA A 105 -20.88 2.44 11.75
C ALA A 105 -20.38 3.70 11.03
N LEU A 106 -19.27 4.28 11.45
CA LEU A 106 -18.63 5.40 10.79
C LEU A 106 -18.15 5.00 9.37
N ILE A 107 -17.52 3.83 9.24
CA ILE A 107 -17.11 3.26 7.96
C ILE A 107 -18.31 3.08 7.03
N ALA A 108 -19.45 2.58 7.53
CA ALA A 108 -20.67 2.43 6.74
C ALA A 108 -21.23 3.78 6.28
N ARG A 109 -21.25 4.81 7.14
CA ARG A 109 -21.68 6.17 6.78
C ARG A 109 -20.74 6.82 5.77
N PHE A 110 -19.43 6.67 5.98
CA PHE A 110 -18.42 7.11 5.01
C PHE A 110 -18.66 6.49 3.64
N CYS A 111 -18.86 5.16 3.59
CA CYS A 111 -19.13 4.44 2.34
C CYS A 111 -20.35 5.00 1.62
N ARG A 112 -21.44 5.29 2.33
CA ARG A 112 -22.66 5.87 1.78
C ARG A 112 -22.45 7.27 1.22
N ALA A 113 -21.69 8.10 1.95
CA ALA A 113 -21.47 9.51 1.59
C ALA A 113 -20.46 9.68 0.45
N GLN A 114 -19.40 8.88 0.43
CA GLN A 114 -18.24 9.06 -0.46
C GLN A 114 -18.19 8.08 -1.63
N VAL A 115 -18.97 6.99 -1.57
CA VAL A 115 -19.00 5.92 -2.60
C VAL A 115 -17.59 5.59 -3.11
N PRO A 116 -16.68 5.11 -2.23
CA PRO A 116 -15.30 4.89 -2.62
C PRO A 116 -15.19 3.88 -3.77
N PRO A 117 -14.10 3.90 -4.57
CA PRO A 117 -13.93 2.97 -5.68
C PRO A 117 -13.93 1.52 -5.19
N ALA A 118 -14.46 0.63 -6.02
CA ALA A 118 -14.42 -0.80 -5.73
C ALA A 118 -12.97 -1.29 -5.68
N TRP A 119 -12.68 -2.11 -4.69
CA TRP A 119 -11.43 -2.85 -4.61
C TRP A 119 -11.52 -4.09 -5.50
N VAL A 120 -10.45 -4.35 -6.23
CA VAL A 120 -10.28 -5.55 -7.04
C VAL A 120 -9.08 -6.31 -6.48
N PRO A 121 -9.21 -7.63 -6.20
CA PRO A 121 -8.09 -8.42 -5.72
C PRO A 121 -6.95 -8.40 -6.72
N ALA A 122 -5.74 -8.11 -6.25
CA ALA A 122 -4.56 -8.29 -7.08
C ALA A 122 -4.40 -9.77 -7.42
N ALA A 123 -3.91 -10.07 -8.62
CA ALA A 123 -3.64 -11.43 -9.04
C ALA A 123 -2.73 -12.15 -8.02
N LYS A 124 -2.92 -13.47 -7.86
CA LYS A 124 -2.22 -14.25 -6.83
C LYS A 124 -0.69 -14.08 -6.91
N HIS A 125 -0.12 -14.18 -8.11
CA HIS A 125 1.31 -14.02 -8.34
C HIS A 125 1.84 -12.63 -7.94
N LEU A 126 1.04 -11.55 -8.11
CA LEU A 126 1.43 -10.20 -7.68
C LEU A 126 1.38 -10.03 -6.16
N ARG A 127 0.46 -10.73 -5.50
CA ARG A 127 0.42 -10.75 -4.02
C ARG A 127 1.63 -11.48 -3.47
N GLU A 128 1.96 -12.65 -4.03
CA GLU A 128 3.13 -13.44 -3.68
C GLU A 128 4.44 -12.65 -3.92
N LEU A 129 4.57 -12.00 -5.08
CA LEU A 129 5.70 -11.11 -5.37
C LEU A 129 5.86 -10.02 -4.30
N ARG A 130 4.76 -9.41 -3.88
CA ARG A 130 4.76 -8.37 -2.84
C ARG A 130 5.25 -8.92 -1.50
N GLU A 131 4.83 -10.11 -1.11
CA GLU A 131 5.25 -10.76 0.13
C GLU A 131 6.73 -11.09 0.10
N LEU A 132 7.23 -11.69 -0.99
CA LEU A 132 8.64 -11.99 -1.19
C LEU A 132 9.51 -10.74 -1.13
N VAL A 133 9.12 -9.67 -1.83
CA VAL A 133 9.83 -8.39 -1.83
C VAL A 133 9.87 -7.78 -0.43
N ARG A 134 8.76 -7.82 0.32
CA ARG A 134 8.71 -7.33 1.69
C ARG A 134 9.56 -8.17 2.64
N ARG A 135 9.59 -9.48 2.44
CA ARG A 135 10.47 -10.39 3.20
C ARG A 135 11.94 -10.07 2.93
N CYS A 136 12.32 -9.90 1.68
CA CYS A 136 13.66 -9.52 1.30
C CYS A 136 14.13 -8.21 1.96
N ASP A 137 13.26 -7.18 2.02
CA ASP A 137 13.58 -5.92 2.69
C ASP A 137 13.73 -6.07 4.21
N ALA A 138 12.89 -6.89 4.83
CA ALA A 138 13.02 -7.19 6.27
C ALA A 138 14.35 -7.87 6.59
N LEU A 139 14.78 -8.84 5.76
CA LEU A 139 16.07 -9.51 5.90
C LEU A 139 17.24 -8.54 5.69
N LYS A 140 17.18 -7.68 4.67
CA LYS A 140 18.18 -6.63 4.43
C LYS A 140 18.29 -5.64 5.60
N SER A 141 17.15 -5.27 6.18
CA SER A 141 17.12 -4.40 7.35
C SER A 141 17.78 -5.05 8.58
N ALA A 142 17.48 -6.33 8.83
CA ALA A 142 18.11 -7.10 9.90
C ALA A 142 19.64 -7.21 9.67
N ARG A 143 20.06 -7.48 8.44
CA ARG A 143 21.48 -7.51 8.07
C ARG A 143 22.20 -6.19 8.36
N VAL A 144 21.60 -5.06 8.00
CA VAL A 144 22.16 -3.73 8.30
C VAL A 144 22.30 -3.52 9.81
N GLN A 145 21.33 -3.97 10.60
CA GLN A 145 21.43 -3.90 12.07
C GLN A 145 22.61 -4.71 12.61
N GLU A 146 22.81 -5.94 12.10
CA GLU A 146 23.95 -6.77 12.52
C GLU A 146 25.29 -6.19 12.08
N LEU A 147 25.37 -5.65 10.85
CA LEU A 147 26.58 -4.94 10.39
C LEU A 147 26.90 -3.72 11.26
N ASN A 148 25.90 -2.98 11.73
CA ASN A 148 26.13 -1.85 12.63
C ASN A 148 26.60 -2.32 14.01
N ARG A 149 26.07 -3.44 14.52
CA ARG A 149 26.55 -4.08 15.75
C ARG A 149 28.00 -4.53 15.59
N GLN A 150 28.34 -5.18 14.48
CA GLN A 150 29.70 -5.63 14.20
C GLN A 150 30.69 -4.45 14.17
N LYS A 151 30.31 -3.32 13.56
CA LYS A 151 31.14 -2.10 13.51
C LYS A 151 31.33 -1.47 14.88
N ALA A 152 30.38 -1.58 15.78
CA ALA A 152 30.49 -1.08 17.15
C ALA A 152 31.57 -1.83 17.97
N GLY A 153 31.90 -3.07 17.56
CA GLY A 153 32.89 -3.90 18.21
C GLY A 153 32.37 -4.60 19.46
N PHE A 154 33.05 -5.66 19.87
CA PHE A 154 32.69 -6.47 21.03
C PHE A 154 33.93 -6.93 21.80
N ALA A 155 33.88 -6.90 23.11
CA ALA A 155 34.94 -7.43 23.99
C ALA A 155 34.98 -8.97 23.94
N SER A 156 33.83 -9.64 23.68
CA SER A 156 33.73 -11.09 23.65
C SER A 156 33.91 -11.64 22.23
N PRO A 157 34.93 -12.47 21.96
CA PRO A 157 35.08 -13.13 20.68
C PRO A 157 33.92 -14.06 20.32
N ALA A 158 33.22 -14.62 21.29
CA ALA A 158 32.05 -15.47 21.08
C ALA A 158 30.88 -14.66 20.49
N VAL A 159 30.64 -13.43 20.99
CA VAL A 159 29.63 -12.52 20.46
C VAL A 159 29.97 -12.10 19.02
N ALA A 160 31.24 -11.76 18.74
CA ALA A 160 31.69 -11.40 17.40
C ALA A 160 31.45 -12.53 16.39
N ARG A 161 31.78 -13.78 16.76
CA ARG A 161 31.51 -14.95 15.92
C ARG A 161 30.01 -15.18 15.67
N SER A 162 29.18 -15.05 16.72
CA SER A 162 27.72 -15.22 16.60
C SER A 162 27.11 -14.19 15.64
N ILE A 163 27.55 -12.94 15.68
CA ILE A 163 27.08 -11.89 14.78
C ILE A 163 27.54 -12.14 13.35
N ALA A 164 28.81 -12.56 13.14
CA ALA A 164 29.30 -12.92 11.82
C ALA A 164 28.48 -14.06 11.20
N ALA A 165 28.25 -15.14 11.94
CA ALA A 165 27.45 -16.26 11.48
C ALA A 165 25.98 -15.86 11.17
N HIS A 166 25.41 -14.92 11.93
CA HIS A 166 24.06 -14.42 11.65
C HIS A 166 24.03 -13.55 10.38
N ILE A 167 25.07 -12.77 10.11
CA ILE A 167 25.20 -12.01 8.86
C ILE A 167 25.27 -12.95 7.66
N ASP A 168 26.11 -14.00 7.74
CA ASP A 168 26.25 -15.00 6.67
C ASP A 168 24.89 -15.69 6.41
N TRP A 169 24.19 -16.10 7.47
CA TRP A 169 22.84 -16.68 7.34
C TRP A 169 21.83 -15.71 6.71
N LEU A 170 21.89 -14.43 7.07
CA LEU A 170 21.00 -13.41 6.47
C LEU A 170 21.31 -13.21 5.00
N ASP A 171 22.57 -13.27 4.58
CA ASP A 171 22.98 -13.19 3.17
C ASP A 171 22.43 -14.39 2.37
N ASP A 172 22.53 -15.61 2.89
CA ASP A 172 21.97 -16.81 2.27
C ASP A 172 20.43 -16.71 2.15
N GLN A 173 19.76 -16.24 3.21
CA GLN A 173 18.30 -16.05 3.18
C GLN A 173 17.85 -14.99 2.18
N ILE A 174 18.61 -13.90 2.04
CA ILE A 174 18.32 -12.85 1.05
C ILE A 174 18.42 -13.43 -0.37
N GLU A 175 19.46 -14.21 -0.65
CA GLU A 175 19.62 -14.81 -1.97
C GLU A 175 18.52 -15.84 -2.26
N THR A 176 18.18 -16.70 -1.30
CA THR A 176 17.08 -17.67 -1.42
C THR A 176 15.76 -16.96 -1.78
N VAL A 177 15.40 -15.89 -1.08
CA VAL A 177 14.16 -15.14 -1.36
C VAL A 177 14.24 -14.44 -2.71
N MET A 178 15.41 -13.94 -3.10
CA MET A 178 15.61 -13.32 -4.43
C MET A 178 15.51 -14.34 -5.57
N ASP A 179 15.94 -15.57 -5.37
CA ASP A 179 15.77 -16.66 -6.34
C ASP A 179 14.28 -16.99 -6.52
N GLU A 180 13.50 -17.08 -5.46
CA GLU A 180 12.04 -17.25 -5.55
C GLU A 180 11.39 -16.09 -6.33
N VAL A 181 11.83 -14.84 -6.10
CA VAL A 181 11.38 -13.68 -6.88
C VAL A 181 11.70 -13.85 -8.37
N ARG A 182 12.91 -14.30 -8.72
CA ARG A 182 13.33 -14.53 -10.11
C ARG A 182 12.49 -15.63 -10.75
N HIS A 183 12.26 -16.74 -10.03
CA HIS A 183 11.41 -17.84 -10.50
C HIS A 183 9.97 -17.39 -10.76
N LEU A 184 9.38 -16.65 -9.82
CA LEU A 184 8.02 -16.13 -9.97
C LEU A 184 7.90 -15.17 -11.19
N VAL A 185 8.87 -14.28 -11.36
CA VAL A 185 8.91 -13.36 -12.50
C VAL A 185 9.11 -14.11 -13.82
N ALA A 186 9.97 -15.13 -13.86
CA ALA A 186 10.23 -15.92 -15.06
C ALA A 186 9.03 -16.78 -15.47
N ALA A 187 8.21 -17.22 -14.52
CA ALA A 187 7.00 -17.99 -14.77
C ALA A 187 5.85 -17.16 -15.39
N ASP A 188 5.92 -15.82 -15.30
CA ASP A 188 4.90 -14.92 -15.83
C ASP A 188 5.48 -14.05 -16.97
N PRO A 189 5.09 -14.29 -18.24
CA PRO A 189 5.61 -13.53 -19.38
C PRO A 189 5.27 -12.03 -19.34
N GLU A 190 4.11 -11.66 -18.78
CA GLU A 190 3.72 -10.27 -18.65
C GLU A 190 4.58 -9.56 -17.60
N LEU A 191 4.75 -10.20 -16.45
CA LEU A 191 5.59 -9.68 -15.37
C LEU A 191 7.05 -9.56 -15.81
N SER A 192 7.60 -10.54 -16.54
CA SER A 192 8.93 -10.51 -17.14
C SER A 192 9.10 -9.33 -18.10
N ARG A 193 8.12 -9.11 -18.99
CA ARG A 193 8.13 -7.98 -19.92
C ARG A 193 8.07 -6.64 -19.18
N ASN A 194 7.21 -6.52 -18.19
CA ASN A 194 7.08 -5.30 -17.39
C ASN A 194 8.35 -5.02 -16.60
N LEU A 195 9.01 -6.06 -16.05
CA LEU A 195 10.30 -5.92 -15.39
C LEU A 195 11.37 -5.40 -16.36
N ALA A 196 11.44 -5.95 -17.57
CA ALA A 196 12.38 -5.51 -18.59
C ALA A 196 12.15 -4.05 -19.00
N LEU A 197 10.89 -3.64 -19.15
CA LEU A 197 10.50 -2.25 -19.44
C LEU A 197 10.95 -1.29 -18.33
N VAL A 198 10.69 -1.61 -17.07
CA VAL A 198 11.13 -0.75 -15.95
C VAL A 198 12.64 -0.69 -15.85
N ARG A 199 13.34 -1.82 -16.05
CA ARG A 199 14.82 -1.85 -16.05
C ARG A 199 15.46 -1.08 -17.19
N SER A 200 14.76 -0.84 -18.30
CA SER A 200 15.26 0.02 -19.39
C SER A 200 15.36 1.49 -18.99
N ILE A 201 14.66 1.90 -17.94
CA ILE A 201 14.71 3.26 -17.40
C ILE A 201 16.03 3.44 -16.64
N THR A 202 16.82 4.43 -17.02
CA THR A 202 18.11 4.73 -16.35
C THR A 202 17.92 4.94 -14.85
N GLY A 203 18.68 4.21 -14.05
CA GLY A 203 18.65 4.26 -12.59
C GLY A 203 17.86 3.13 -11.94
N PHE A 204 17.05 2.39 -12.70
CA PHE A 204 16.37 1.20 -12.19
C PHE A 204 17.23 -0.05 -12.38
N GLY A 205 17.58 -0.69 -11.26
CA GLY A 205 18.14 -2.04 -11.24
C GLY A 205 17.04 -3.08 -11.05
N GLU A 206 17.41 -4.36 -11.02
CA GLU A 206 16.48 -5.48 -10.83
C GLU A 206 15.64 -5.32 -9.56
N VAL A 207 16.29 -5.07 -8.42
CA VAL A 207 15.60 -4.94 -7.12
C VAL A 207 14.59 -3.79 -7.11
N SER A 208 14.99 -2.61 -7.60
CA SER A 208 14.10 -1.44 -7.62
C SER A 208 12.93 -1.60 -8.58
N ALA A 209 13.16 -2.25 -9.73
CA ALA A 209 12.10 -2.56 -10.68
C ALA A 209 11.11 -3.58 -10.12
N THR A 210 11.61 -4.62 -9.44
CA THR A 210 10.77 -5.61 -8.77
C THR A 210 9.92 -5.00 -7.66
N ILE A 211 10.50 -4.10 -6.84
CA ILE A 211 9.75 -3.36 -5.80
C ILE A 211 8.64 -2.52 -6.44
N LEU A 212 8.93 -1.84 -7.54
CA LEU A 212 7.94 -1.02 -8.25
C LEU A 212 6.75 -1.87 -8.71
N LEU A 213 7.01 -3.01 -9.37
CA LEU A 213 5.97 -3.91 -9.86
C LEU A 213 5.17 -4.57 -8.73
N ALA A 214 5.81 -4.93 -7.63
CA ALA A 214 5.16 -5.51 -6.47
C ALA A 214 4.20 -4.54 -5.77
N GLU A 215 4.58 -3.27 -5.66
CA GLU A 215 3.79 -2.26 -4.94
C GLU A 215 2.80 -1.51 -5.85
N LEU A 216 2.98 -1.56 -7.18
CA LEU A 216 2.13 -0.91 -8.19
C LEU A 216 1.65 -1.93 -9.24
N PRO A 217 0.79 -2.89 -8.89
CA PRO A 217 0.38 -3.96 -9.81
C PRO A 217 -0.33 -3.44 -11.07
N ASN A 218 -1.00 -2.30 -10.98
CA ASN A 218 -1.78 -1.71 -12.08
C ASN A 218 -1.22 -0.34 -12.46
N ILE A 219 0.08 -0.24 -12.70
CA ILE A 219 0.74 1.04 -13.02
C ILE A 219 0.14 1.71 -14.27
N ALA A 220 -0.36 0.92 -15.22
CA ALA A 220 -0.97 1.41 -16.46
C ALA A 220 -2.28 2.19 -16.23
N ASP A 221 -2.97 1.95 -15.11
CA ASP A 221 -4.23 2.63 -14.77
C ASP A 221 -4.00 4.03 -14.18
N PHE A 222 -2.76 4.37 -13.87
CA PHE A 222 -2.42 5.65 -13.28
C PHE A 222 -2.07 6.70 -14.32
N THR A 223 -2.68 7.88 -14.22
CA THR A 223 -2.09 9.05 -14.85
C THR A 223 -0.81 9.46 -14.11
N PRO A 224 0.16 10.16 -14.76
CA PRO A 224 1.39 10.60 -14.10
C PRO A 224 1.13 11.39 -12.80
N LYS A 225 0.09 12.24 -12.78
CA LYS A 225 -0.31 13.01 -11.59
C LYS A 225 -0.87 12.11 -10.49
N ALA A 226 -1.73 11.15 -10.85
CA ALA A 226 -2.30 10.19 -9.90
C ALA A 226 -1.21 9.31 -9.30
N LEU A 227 -0.24 8.85 -10.11
CA LEU A 227 0.90 8.08 -9.64
C LEU A 227 1.77 8.87 -8.66
N ALA A 228 2.12 10.12 -8.99
CA ALA A 228 2.87 11.01 -8.11
C ALA A 228 2.14 11.25 -6.77
N ALA A 229 0.81 11.41 -6.81
CA ALA A 229 -0.02 11.56 -5.62
C ALA A 229 -0.06 10.26 -4.80
N PHE A 230 -0.22 9.12 -5.45
CA PHE A 230 -0.25 7.78 -4.80
C PHE A 230 1.07 7.48 -4.07
N VAL A 231 2.19 7.81 -4.69
CA VAL A 231 3.53 7.65 -4.07
C VAL A 231 3.80 8.71 -2.99
N GLY A 232 3.03 9.80 -2.98
CA GLY A 232 3.19 10.91 -2.03
C GLY A 232 4.33 11.86 -2.40
N LEU A 233 4.63 11.98 -3.70
CA LEU A 233 5.61 12.92 -4.25
C LEU A 233 4.97 14.25 -4.68
N SER A 234 3.64 14.36 -4.72
CA SER A 234 2.95 15.60 -5.04
C SER A 234 3.28 16.66 -3.99
N PRO A 235 3.68 17.89 -4.41
CA PRO A 235 3.87 18.98 -3.48
C PRO A 235 2.52 19.38 -2.87
N GLY A 236 2.47 19.48 -1.55
CA GLY A 236 1.34 20.11 -0.85
C GLY A 236 1.53 21.62 -0.88
N GLU A 237 0.63 22.34 -1.51
CA GLU A 237 0.59 23.81 -1.41
C GLU A 237 -0.13 24.22 -0.14
N HIS A 238 0.54 25.01 0.69
CA HIS A 238 -0.05 25.67 1.84
C HIS A 238 -0.02 27.18 1.58
N SER A 239 -1.01 27.66 0.83
CA SER A 239 -1.25 29.09 0.67
C SER A 239 -2.61 29.44 1.27
N SER A 240 -2.64 30.44 2.13
CA SER A 240 -3.87 31.01 2.68
C SER A 240 -3.81 32.54 2.52
N GLY A 241 -4.65 33.04 1.66
CA GLY A 241 -4.72 34.51 1.36
C GLY A 241 -3.39 35.04 0.81
N THR A 242 -3.17 36.35 1.00
CA THR A 242 -1.97 37.06 0.52
C THR A 242 -0.77 36.95 1.47
N SER A 243 -0.96 36.53 2.72
CA SER A 243 0.03 36.63 3.80
C SER A 243 0.79 35.34 4.15
N VAL A 244 0.30 34.16 3.76
CA VAL A 244 0.96 32.90 4.09
C VAL A 244 1.40 32.16 2.84
N ARG A 245 2.67 32.29 2.48
CA ARG A 245 3.35 31.45 1.48
C ARG A 245 4.42 30.60 2.17
N ARG A 246 4.12 29.32 2.41
CA ARG A 246 5.13 28.36 2.86
C ARG A 246 5.66 27.57 1.66
N PRO A 247 6.97 27.26 1.60
CA PRO A 247 7.51 26.42 0.53
C PRO A 247 6.78 25.07 0.53
N GLY A 248 6.31 24.67 -0.65
CA GLY A 248 5.63 23.41 -0.85
C GLY A 248 6.54 22.25 -0.43
N ARG A 249 5.99 21.30 0.34
CA ARG A 249 6.66 20.05 0.72
C ARG A 249 5.90 18.90 0.12
N ILE A 250 6.60 17.79 -0.19
CA ILE A 250 5.95 16.55 -0.63
C ILE A 250 4.95 16.10 0.44
N SER A 251 3.78 15.62 0.01
CA SER A 251 2.67 15.27 0.90
C SER A 251 3.01 14.13 1.87
N ARG A 252 3.93 13.24 1.48
CA ARG A 252 4.29 11.98 2.17
C ARG A 252 3.09 11.04 2.41
N VAL A 253 1.93 11.35 1.84
CA VAL A 253 0.75 10.48 1.87
C VAL A 253 0.98 9.40 0.81
N GLY A 254 1.24 8.17 1.22
CA GLY A 254 1.55 7.04 0.32
C GLY A 254 2.71 6.20 0.85
N THR A 255 3.11 5.19 0.07
CA THR A 255 4.08 4.19 0.49
C THR A 255 5.49 4.76 0.61
N GLU A 256 6.06 4.78 1.82
CA GLU A 256 7.43 5.22 2.07
C GLU A 256 8.45 4.41 1.27
N ARG A 257 8.22 3.11 1.15
CA ARG A 257 9.05 2.20 0.36
C ARG A 257 9.19 2.67 -1.08
N LEU A 258 8.08 2.98 -1.77
CA LEU A 258 8.13 3.48 -3.14
C LEU A 258 8.88 4.81 -3.23
N ARG A 259 8.67 5.73 -2.28
CA ARG A 259 9.40 7.00 -2.29
C ARG A 259 10.90 6.83 -2.14
N SER A 260 11.35 6.01 -1.19
CA SER A 260 12.78 5.74 -0.99
C SER A 260 13.39 5.01 -2.18
N THR A 261 12.69 4.04 -2.76
CA THR A 261 13.14 3.34 -3.97
C THR A 261 13.30 4.30 -5.14
N LEU A 262 12.28 5.12 -5.43
CA LEU A 262 12.34 6.10 -6.52
C LEU A 262 13.41 7.17 -6.29
N TYR A 263 13.61 7.60 -5.04
CA TYR A 263 14.69 8.52 -4.70
C TYR A 263 16.05 7.92 -5.01
N MET A 264 16.31 6.67 -4.64
CA MET A 264 17.56 5.97 -4.94
C MET A 264 17.78 5.78 -6.45
N CYS A 265 16.72 5.45 -7.18
CA CYS A 265 16.76 5.36 -8.64
C CYS A 265 17.12 6.71 -9.27
N ALA A 266 16.51 7.80 -8.80
CA ALA A 266 16.81 9.15 -9.28
C ALA A 266 18.25 9.58 -8.99
N LEU A 267 18.79 9.25 -7.81
CA LEU A 267 20.20 9.50 -7.47
C LEU A 267 21.15 8.71 -8.39
N SER A 268 20.84 7.44 -8.64
CA SER A 268 21.62 6.59 -9.55
C SER A 268 21.62 7.14 -10.98
N ALA A 269 20.43 7.53 -11.48
CA ALA A 269 20.29 8.18 -12.77
C ALA A 269 21.11 9.48 -12.86
N LYS A 270 20.99 10.36 -11.85
CA LYS A 270 21.74 11.61 -11.77
C LYS A 270 23.25 11.38 -11.86
N ARG A 271 23.80 10.41 -11.13
CA ARG A 271 25.23 10.08 -11.20
C ARG A 271 25.66 9.66 -12.61
N LYS A 272 24.85 8.81 -13.28
CA LYS A 272 25.13 8.36 -14.64
C LYS A 272 25.12 9.51 -15.65
N TYR A 273 24.19 10.46 -15.53
CA TYR A 273 24.11 11.64 -16.40
C TYR A 273 25.24 12.64 -16.14
N LEU A 274 25.65 12.82 -14.89
CA LEU A 274 26.79 13.71 -14.55
C LEU A 274 28.14 13.15 -15.02
N LEU A 275 28.29 11.82 -15.04
CA LEU A 275 29.50 11.16 -15.50
C LEU A 275 29.57 11.01 -17.03
N ASN A 276 28.47 11.22 -17.75
CA ASN A 276 28.39 11.10 -19.20
C ASN A 276 27.62 12.29 -19.82
N PRO A 277 28.23 13.51 -19.84
CA PRO A 277 27.57 14.74 -20.27
C PRO A 277 27.15 14.77 -21.75
N VAL A 278 27.72 13.88 -22.58
CA VAL A 278 27.41 13.80 -24.01
C VAL A 278 26.01 13.21 -24.27
N GLY A 279 25.48 12.36 -23.37
CA GLY A 279 24.13 11.79 -23.44
C GLY A 279 23.02 12.70 -22.90
N ALA A 280 23.37 13.76 -22.19
CA ALA A 280 22.41 14.62 -21.48
C ALA A 280 21.65 15.61 -22.38
N ARG A 281 22.02 15.73 -23.67
CA ARG A 281 21.36 16.67 -24.61
C ARG A 281 20.10 16.12 -25.28
N ILE A 282 19.74 14.87 -25.07
CA ILE A 282 18.57 14.25 -25.68
C ILE A 282 17.62 13.79 -24.57
N GLY A 283 16.76 14.65 -24.03
CA GLY A 283 15.62 14.19 -23.28
C GLY A 283 15.12 14.95 -22.07
N LEU A 284 15.66 16.09 -21.69
CA LEU A 284 15.08 16.91 -20.61
C LEU A 284 14.67 18.29 -21.14
N ARG A 285 13.66 18.31 -22.02
CA ARG A 285 12.73 19.47 -22.08
C ARG A 285 11.63 19.23 -21.06
N VAL A 286 11.90 19.38 -19.79
CA VAL A 286 10.90 19.77 -18.82
C VAL A 286 10.63 21.23 -19.10
N SER A 287 9.54 21.54 -19.79
CA SER A 287 9.06 22.89 -19.93
C SER A 287 8.63 23.36 -18.52
N CYS A 288 9.55 24.02 -17.82
CA CYS A 288 9.18 24.98 -16.80
C CYS A 288 8.48 26.11 -17.54
N GLY A 289 7.13 26.09 -17.52
CA GLY A 289 6.33 27.24 -17.94
C GLY A 289 6.71 28.41 -17.05
N GLN A 290 7.45 29.35 -17.60
CA GLN A 290 7.54 30.69 -17.02
C GLN A 290 6.13 31.31 -17.12
N PRO A 291 5.61 31.90 -16.05
CA PRO A 291 4.42 32.73 -16.16
C PRO A 291 4.79 33.98 -16.93
N ASP A 292 4.11 34.21 -18.07
CA ASP A 292 4.18 35.45 -18.81
C ASP A 292 3.85 36.61 -17.86
N ARG A 293 4.77 37.57 -17.80
CA ARG A 293 4.54 38.87 -17.20
C ARG A 293 3.78 39.73 -18.23
N HIS A 294 2.57 40.02 -17.93
CA HIS A 294 1.90 41.23 -18.32
C HIS A 294 1.11 41.80 -17.15
#